data_07ec6a4b08f0c766aaa6941dfba5fe74
#
_entry.id   07ec6a4b08f0c766aaa6941dfba5fe74
#
_cell.length_a   1.000
_cell.length_b   1.000
_cell.length_c   1.000
_cell.angle_alpha   90.00
_cell.angle_beta   90.00
_cell.angle_gamma   90.00
#
_symmetry.space_group_name_H-M   'P 1'
#
loop_
_entity.id
_entity.type
_entity.pdbx_description
1 polymer ?
#
loop_
_entity_poly.entity_id
_entity_poly.type
_entity_poly.pdbx_seq_one_letter_code
_entity_poly.pdbx_strand_id
1 'polypeptide(L)'
;MNELVRQKLREVVHKHGRPLLTDSRLCESLLKDYCGQYKKEIFILVCAVREQVAADLLTSRDGVPREMLHTLLIKRLQNNLALTEEASKWAVEAWSCALEGLSFEGAGKFSSQRSEPLEVSFPTKADAAHASLSGPTSVRTVTFAGEIIGRCEKAVRTVACAPDGESVACGSDDGTVRLWRFDTRRMEIIWKCAGAVISVAFSPDGACLAAASEENSHDARTRVHIRELQTGEMCELGEGCGRAPKLAYSPGGHNLAVAGLDTENSLRIWNLRTGHTRDFKSEPCGLSAISFSPVAGSVATGESNPGRSALRLLDLDAGQTRLLGYCERRITSLAFSPDGKYLASGSWDEIVRLWNVQTGQVRVLGKNCSRVNCVAFSRSGEHLAACSLDGRIRVWNTHTARARTIGEWHGINSSTFSADGRSIIAGSLDGTLRRWTL
;
A
#
# COMPACT_ATOMS: atom_id res chain seq x y z
N MET A 1 18.15 8.60 -29.99
CA MET A 1 18.04 9.58 -28.90
C MET A 1 18.92 10.78 -29.19
N ASN A 2 18.53 11.98 -28.76
CA ASN A 2 19.10 13.23 -29.27
C ASN A 2 20.38 13.63 -28.52
N GLU A 3 21.45 13.96 -29.25
CA GLU A 3 22.76 14.34 -28.71
C GLU A 3 22.72 15.74 -28.04
N LEU A 4 21.83 16.61 -28.51
CA LEU A 4 21.63 17.94 -27.90
C LEU A 4 21.19 17.85 -26.44
N VAL A 5 20.34 16.86 -26.10
CA VAL A 5 19.87 16.67 -24.72
C VAL A 5 21.03 16.23 -23.81
N ARG A 6 21.95 15.42 -24.33
CA ARG A 6 23.17 15.00 -23.62
C ARG A 6 24.07 16.20 -23.31
N GLN A 7 24.27 17.07 -24.30
CA GLN A 7 25.02 18.29 -24.14
C GLN A 7 24.37 19.23 -23.10
N LYS A 8 23.06 19.41 -23.17
CA LYS A 8 22.32 20.23 -22.21
C LYS A 8 22.32 19.65 -20.79
N LEU A 9 22.23 18.35 -20.65
CA LEU A 9 22.41 17.68 -19.35
C LEU A 9 23.76 18.04 -18.74
N ARG A 10 24.84 17.96 -19.53
CA ARG A 10 26.19 18.32 -19.10
C ARG A 10 26.29 19.78 -18.64
N GLU A 11 25.75 20.73 -19.40
CA GLU A 11 25.71 22.15 -19.04
C GLU A 11 24.96 22.37 -17.72
N VAL A 12 23.79 21.72 -17.54
CA VAL A 12 22.96 21.86 -16.36
C VAL A 12 23.66 21.25 -15.12
N VAL A 13 24.29 20.09 -15.27
CA VAL A 13 25.04 19.42 -14.18
C VAL A 13 26.25 20.26 -13.75
N HIS A 14 27.00 20.82 -14.70
CA HIS A 14 28.13 21.70 -14.40
C HIS A 14 27.70 23.00 -13.70
N LYS A 15 26.54 23.55 -14.05
CA LYS A 15 26.03 24.81 -13.50
C LYS A 15 25.40 24.65 -12.11
N HIS A 16 24.67 23.55 -11.87
CA HIS A 16 23.86 23.36 -10.66
C HIS A 16 24.41 22.31 -9.68
N GLY A 17 25.36 21.50 -10.11
CA GLY A 17 26.14 20.61 -9.24
C GLY A 17 25.36 19.44 -8.60
N ARG A 18 25.80 19.03 -7.40
CA ARG A 18 25.29 17.86 -6.67
C ARG A 18 23.77 17.75 -6.45
N PRO A 19 23.01 18.82 -6.18
CA PRO A 19 21.57 18.70 -5.97
C PRO A 19 20.82 18.03 -7.11
N LEU A 20 21.29 18.18 -8.36
CA LEU A 20 20.71 17.54 -9.53
C LEU A 20 20.80 16.01 -9.54
N LEU A 21 21.78 15.45 -8.86
CA LEU A 21 22.06 14.01 -8.86
C LEU A 21 21.08 13.22 -7.97
N THR A 22 20.40 13.90 -7.06
CA THR A 22 19.51 13.30 -6.07
C THR A 22 18.08 13.85 -6.12
N ASP A 23 17.89 15.07 -6.66
CA ASP A 23 16.58 15.72 -6.81
C ASP A 23 16.06 15.60 -8.25
N SER A 24 15.23 14.59 -8.48
CA SER A 24 14.63 14.34 -9.79
C SER A 24 13.68 15.45 -10.26
N ARG A 25 13.07 16.22 -9.34
CA ARG A 25 12.17 17.35 -9.69
C ARG A 25 12.95 18.54 -10.17
N LEU A 26 14.03 18.86 -9.48
CA LEU A 26 14.96 19.92 -9.88
C LEU A 26 15.57 19.59 -11.25
N CYS A 27 16.01 18.34 -11.45
CA CYS A 27 16.53 17.86 -12.73
C CYS A 27 15.49 17.99 -13.85
N GLU A 28 14.25 17.58 -13.61
CA GLU A 28 13.16 17.67 -14.58
C GLU A 28 12.84 19.13 -14.96
N SER A 29 12.73 20.01 -13.97
CA SER A 29 12.45 21.43 -14.19
C SER A 29 13.51 22.09 -15.05
N LEU A 30 14.77 21.93 -14.67
CA LEU A 30 15.88 22.54 -15.40
C LEU A 30 16.03 21.98 -16.82
N LEU A 31 15.89 20.66 -17.01
CA LEU A 31 15.94 20.09 -18.36
C LEU A 31 14.76 20.55 -19.23
N LYS A 32 13.58 20.77 -18.67
CA LYS A 32 12.44 21.36 -19.40
C LYS A 32 12.73 22.79 -19.85
N ASP A 33 13.38 23.59 -19.02
CA ASP A 33 13.74 24.97 -19.35
C ASP A 33 14.78 25.04 -20.47
N TYR A 34 15.74 24.09 -20.50
CA TYR A 34 16.82 24.09 -21.49
C TYR A 34 16.50 23.33 -22.79
N CYS A 35 15.66 22.30 -22.72
CA CYS A 35 15.39 21.41 -23.86
C CYS A 35 13.98 20.77 -23.83
N GLY A 36 12.95 21.50 -23.38
CA GLY A 36 11.58 21.02 -23.14
C GLY A 36 10.85 20.34 -24.30
N GLN A 37 11.31 20.56 -25.54
CA GLN A 37 10.81 19.85 -26.72
C GLN A 37 11.13 18.35 -26.75
N TYR A 38 12.11 17.90 -26.01
CA TYR A 38 12.59 16.51 -25.96
C TYR A 38 12.04 15.74 -24.76
N LYS A 39 10.71 15.70 -24.65
CA LYS A 39 9.99 15.13 -23.47
C LYS A 39 10.37 13.70 -23.15
N LYS A 40 10.63 12.85 -24.16
CA LYS A 40 10.99 11.44 -24.00
C LYS A 40 12.37 11.28 -23.38
N GLU A 41 13.34 12.01 -23.86
CA GLU A 41 14.72 11.99 -23.38
C GLU A 41 14.81 12.54 -21.96
N ILE A 42 14.12 13.66 -21.68
CA ILE A 42 14.05 14.24 -20.33
C ILE A 42 13.45 13.22 -19.35
N PHE A 43 12.36 12.57 -19.71
CA PHE A 43 11.75 11.53 -18.88
C PHE A 43 12.73 10.42 -18.53
N ILE A 44 13.49 9.91 -19.51
CA ILE A 44 14.46 8.83 -19.30
C ILE A 44 15.60 9.27 -18.38
N LEU A 45 16.12 10.50 -18.56
CA LEU A 45 17.18 11.05 -17.69
C LEU A 45 16.72 11.28 -16.25
N VAL A 46 15.49 11.76 -16.06
CA VAL A 46 14.87 11.95 -14.74
C VAL A 46 14.62 10.60 -14.06
N CYS A 47 14.20 9.61 -14.83
CA CYS A 47 14.07 8.23 -14.32
C CYS A 47 15.42 7.67 -13.84
N ALA A 48 16.50 7.93 -14.55
CA ALA A 48 17.84 7.52 -14.13
C ALA A 48 18.28 8.20 -12.80
N VAL A 49 17.89 9.46 -12.56
CA VAL A 49 18.11 10.12 -11.25
C VAL A 49 17.29 9.45 -10.15
N ARG A 50 16.02 9.09 -10.40
CA ARG A 50 15.15 8.38 -9.45
C ARG A 50 15.72 7.02 -9.06
N GLU A 51 16.36 6.33 -10.00
CA GLU A 51 17.02 5.05 -9.79
C GLU A 51 18.48 5.20 -9.27
N GLN A 52 18.86 6.42 -8.87
CA GLN A 52 20.17 6.77 -8.31
C GLN A 52 21.37 6.49 -9.24
N VAL A 53 21.14 6.34 -10.54
CA VAL A 53 22.20 6.07 -11.54
C VAL A 53 23.27 7.14 -11.51
N ALA A 54 22.90 8.42 -11.46
CA ALA A 54 23.83 9.53 -11.41
C ALA A 54 24.68 9.55 -10.13
N ALA A 55 24.07 9.20 -8.99
CA ALA A 55 24.77 9.14 -7.70
C ALA A 55 25.77 7.96 -7.65
N ASP A 56 25.37 6.80 -8.16
CA ASP A 56 26.21 5.59 -8.18
C ASP A 56 27.39 5.75 -9.14
N LEU A 57 27.21 6.39 -10.30
CA LEU A 57 28.29 6.72 -11.23
C LEU A 57 29.35 7.66 -10.61
N LEU A 58 28.92 8.54 -9.70
CA LEU A 58 29.81 9.46 -9.00
C LEU A 58 30.57 8.80 -7.85
N THR A 59 29.92 7.92 -7.09
CA THR A 59 30.49 7.29 -5.87
C THR A 59 31.37 6.09 -6.15
N SER A 60 31.26 5.49 -7.34
CA SER A 60 31.94 4.24 -7.71
C SER A 60 33.42 4.44 -8.08
N ARG A 61 34.19 5.23 -7.31
CA ARG A 61 35.62 5.44 -7.57
C ARG A 61 36.53 4.32 -7.04
N ASP A 62 36.04 3.44 -6.19
CA ASP A 62 36.88 2.42 -5.53
C ASP A 62 36.49 0.99 -5.96
N GLY A 63 37.20 0.45 -6.95
CA GLY A 63 37.36 -0.99 -7.13
C GLY A 63 36.45 -1.72 -8.13
N VAL A 64 35.40 -1.10 -8.66
CA VAL A 64 34.52 -1.75 -9.68
C VAL A 64 34.88 -1.25 -11.08
N PRO A 65 35.18 -2.14 -12.07
CA PRO A 65 35.40 -1.73 -13.46
C PRO A 65 34.19 -0.96 -14.01
N ARG A 66 34.42 0.17 -14.68
CA ARG A 66 33.39 1.06 -15.22
C ARG A 66 32.38 0.34 -16.11
N GLU A 67 32.85 -0.61 -16.92
CA GLU A 67 32.00 -1.42 -17.80
C GLU A 67 31.05 -2.33 -17.04
N MET A 68 31.48 -2.90 -15.92
CA MET A 68 30.67 -3.74 -15.07
C MET A 68 29.58 -2.91 -14.36
N LEU A 69 29.94 -1.71 -13.88
CA LEU A 69 28.99 -0.78 -13.29
C LEU A 69 27.94 -0.34 -14.30
N HIS A 70 28.33 0.05 -15.52
CA HIS A 70 27.40 0.41 -16.59
C HIS A 70 26.41 -0.73 -16.88
N THR A 71 26.90 -1.97 -16.98
CA THR A 71 26.06 -3.14 -17.21
C THR A 71 25.03 -3.35 -16.10
N LEU A 72 25.41 -3.17 -14.84
CA LEU A 72 24.50 -3.26 -13.69
C LEU A 72 23.45 -2.17 -13.69
N LEU A 73 23.84 -0.93 -13.99
CA LEU A 73 22.93 0.21 -14.04
C LEU A 73 21.94 0.12 -15.21
N ILE A 74 22.38 -0.36 -16.38
CA ILE A 74 21.52 -0.63 -17.53
C ILE A 74 20.46 -1.68 -17.16
N LYS A 75 20.86 -2.81 -16.55
CA LYS A 75 19.93 -3.85 -16.10
C LYS A 75 18.97 -3.35 -15.04
N ARG A 76 19.40 -2.46 -14.13
CA ARG A 76 18.52 -1.84 -13.15
C ARG A 76 17.42 -1.00 -13.81
N LEU A 77 17.76 -0.17 -14.78
CA LEU A 77 16.79 0.64 -15.51
C LEU A 77 15.81 -0.20 -16.34
N GLN A 78 16.28 -1.30 -16.94
CA GLN A 78 15.42 -2.25 -17.65
C GLN A 78 14.42 -2.94 -16.69
N ASN A 79 14.91 -3.47 -15.58
CA ASN A 79 14.12 -4.27 -14.65
C ASN A 79 13.12 -3.41 -13.84
N ASN A 80 13.55 -2.22 -13.39
CA ASN A 80 12.72 -1.40 -12.50
C ASN A 80 11.76 -0.48 -13.23
N LEU A 81 12.09 -0.08 -14.46
CA LEU A 81 11.32 0.93 -15.21
C LEU A 81 10.80 0.41 -16.55
N ALA A 82 11.06 -0.85 -16.89
CA ALA A 82 10.70 -1.46 -18.19
C ALA A 82 11.18 -0.61 -19.40
N LEU A 83 12.31 0.06 -19.27
CA LEU A 83 12.93 0.79 -20.37
C LEU A 83 13.57 -0.19 -21.36
N THR A 84 13.56 0.19 -22.66
CA THR A 84 14.27 -0.58 -23.67
C THR A 84 15.78 -0.55 -23.38
N GLU A 85 16.51 -1.55 -23.91
CA GLU A 85 17.95 -1.62 -23.74
C GLU A 85 18.67 -0.38 -24.27
N GLU A 86 18.25 0.10 -25.46
CA GLU A 86 18.79 1.33 -26.05
C GLU A 86 18.56 2.57 -25.20
N ALA A 87 17.35 2.69 -24.58
CA ALA A 87 17.01 3.80 -23.71
C ALA A 87 17.82 3.79 -22.42
N SER A 88 17.97 2.61 -21.82
CA SER A 88 18.73 2.40 -20.59
C SER A 88 20.22 2.67 -20.80
N LYS A 89 20.79 2.16 -21.90
CA LYS A 89 22.17 2.38 -22.29
C LYS A 89 22.44 3.87 -22.53
N TRP A 90 21.59 4.52 -23.31
CA TRP A 90 21.71 5.95 -23.58
C TRP A 90 21.66 6.81 -22.30
N ALA A 91 20.78 6.47 -21.33
CA ALA A 91 20.68 7.20 -20.08
C ALA A 91 21.95 7.08 -19.22
N VAL A 92 22.48 5.85 -19.07
CA VAL A 92 23.70 5.61 -18.30
C VAL A 92 24.89 6.32 -18.94
N GLU A 93 25.04 6.26 -20.27
CA GLU A 93 26.07 6.99 -21.02
C GLU A 93 25.95 8.51 -20.91
N ALA A 94 24.71 9.05 -21.00
CA ALA A 94 24.44 10.48 -20.87
C ALA A 94 24.85 11.02 -19.50
N TRP A 95 24.50 10.31 -18.43
CA TRP A 95 24.92 10.67 -17.07
C TRP A 95 26.42 10.47 -16.85
N SER A 96 27.01 9.41 -17.40
CA SER A 96 28.46 9.18 -17.33
C SER A 96 29.25 10.33 -17.98
N CYS A 97 28.85 10.77 -19.18
CA CYS A 97 29.45 11.92 -19.85
C CYS A 97 29.22 13.26 -19.13
N ALA A 98 28.04 13.45 -18.53
CA ALA A 98 27.73 14.67 -17.78
C ALA A 98 28.56 14.81 -16.49
N LEU A 99 28.99 13.69 -15.93
CA LEU A 99 29.80 13.65 -14.70
C LEU A 99 31.33 13.64 -14.97
N GLU A 100 31.75 13.50 -16.24
CA GLU A 100 33.18 13.55 -16.61
C GLU A 100 33.76 14.94 -16.37
N GLY A 101 34.85 15.00 -15.61
CA GLY A 101 35.55 16.24 -15.29
C GLY A 101 35.04 16.99 -14.07
N LEU A 102 34.00 16.50 -13.38
CA LEU A 102 33.57 17.05 -12.13
C LEU A 102 34.38 16.47 -10.95
N SER A 103 35.40 17.19 -10.52
CA SER A 103 36.06 16.96 -9.24
C SER A 103 35.30 17.79 -8.18
N PHE A 104 34.37 17.18 -7.44
CA PHE A 104 33.85 17.79 -6.24
C PHE A 104 34.87 17.63 -5.11
N GLU A 105 35.76 18.61 -4.95
CA GLU A 105 36.62 18.72 -3.77
C GLU A 105 35.71 18.83 -2.52
N GLY A 106 35.87 17.90 -1.63
CA GLY A 106 35.10 17.76 -0.41
C GLY A 106 34.41 16.40 -0.25
N ALA A 107 35.21 15.33 -0.34
CA ALA A 107 34.83 14.04 0.26
C ALA A 107 34.90 14.16 1.80
N GLY A 108 34.18 15.14 2.34
CA GLY A 108 33.77 15.13 3.73
C GLY A 108 32.77 14.00 3.87
N LYS A 109 33.16 13.00 4.64
CA LYS A 109 32.39 11.87 5.13
C LYS A 109 30.91 12.25 5.19
N PHE A 110 30.12 11.82 4.22
CA PHE A 110 28.74 11.55 4.48
C PHE A 110 28.75 10.40 5.48
N SER A 111 28.71 10.73 6.75
CA SER A 111 28.17 9.84 7.74
C SER A 111 26.72 9.61 7.31
N SER A 112 26.50 8.57 6.49
CA SER A 112 25.32 7.80 6.68
C SER A 112 25.37 7.46 8.16
N GLN A 113 24.53 8.06 8.96
CA GLN A 113 24.05 7.41 10.16
C GLN A 113 23.23 6.19 9.70
N ARG A 114 23.91 5.25 9.10
CA ARG A 114 23.68 3.84 9.38
C ARG A 114 24.00 3.74 10.85
N SER A 115 22.97 3.56 11.68
CA SER A 115 23.13 2.84 12.92
C SER A 115 24.06 1.68 12.60
N GLU A 116 25.23 1.67 13.27
CA GLU A 116 26.20 0.59 13.20
C GLU A 116 25.44 -0.73 13.33
N PRO A 117 25.73 -1.73 12.47
CA PRO A 117 25.35 -3.09 12.79
C PRO A 117 26.07 -3.39 14.10
N LEU A 118 25.35 -3.65 15.15
CA LEU A 118 25.86 -4.40 16.28
C LEU A 118 26.46 -5.67 15.66
N GLU A 119 27.79 -5.76 15.65
CA GLU A 119 28.51 -6.99 15.36
C GLU A 119 28.09 -8.02 16.38
N VAL A 120 27.09 -8.81 15.99
CA VAL A 120 26.82 -10.07 16.68
C VAL A 120 27.81 -11.06 16.13
N SER A 121 28.94 -11.20 16.83
CA SER A 121 29.88 -12.28 16.62
C SER A 121 29.15 -13.59 16.85
N PHE A 122 29.05 -14.40 15.80
CA PHE A 122 28.58 -15.78 15.92
C PHE A 122 29.68 -16.62 16.59
N PRO A 123 29.39 -17.35 17.69
CA PRO A 123 30.38 -18.26 18.26
C PRO A 123 30.65 -19.41 17.29
N THR A 124 31.93 -19.65 17.04
CA THR A 124 32.39 -20.81 16.30
C THR A 124 32.16 -22.08 17.10
N LYS A 125 32.02 -23.21 16.41
CA LYS A 125 31.69 -24.55 16.91
C LYS A 125 32.59 -25.15 18.00
N ALA A 126 33.45 -24.38 18.64
CA ALA A 126 34.43 -24.90 19.60
C ALA A 126 34.09 -24.68 21.09
N ASP A 127 33.07 -23.89 21.47
CA ASP A 127 32.81 -23.54 22.87
C ASP A 127 31.55 -24.15 23.47
N ALA A 128 31.12 -25.31 22.99
CA ALA A 128 29.97 -26.03 23.51
C ALA A 128 30.41 -27.14 24.49
N ALA A 129 31.09 -26.75 25.59
CA ALA A 129 31.21 -27.62 26.74
C ALA A 129 31.29 -26.77 28.02
N HIS A 130 30.34 -27.01 28.93
CA HIS A 130 30.18 -26.44 30.27
C HIS A 130 29.44 -25.10 30.40
N ALA A 131 28.10 -25.21 30.50
CA ALA A 131 27.33 -24.54 31.53
C ALA A 131 25.88 -25.07 31.53
N SER A 132 25.64 -26.05 32.37
CA SER A 132 24.31 -26.35 32.89
C SER A 132 23.95 -25.28 33.92
N LEU A 133 22.81 -24.62 33.77
CA LEU A 133 21.83 -24.29 34.81
C LEU A 133 20.81 -23.24 34.34
N SER A 134 19.54 -23.60 34.58
CA SER A 134 18.37 -22.73 34.76
C SER A 134 17.65 -22.14 33.55
N GLY A 135 16.48 -22.75 33.25
CA GLY A 135 15.24 -22.11 32.84
C GLY A 135 15.10 -21.65 31.36
N PRO A 136 14.02 -22.01 30.68
CA PRO A 136 13.82 -21.58 29.30
C PRO A 136 13.33 -20.13 29.24
N THR A 137 14.23 -19.18 29.10
CA THR A 137 13.91 -17.90 28.53
C THR A 137 13.69 -18.11 27.01
N SER A 138 12.42 -18.22 26.59
CA SER A 138 12.08 -18.27 25.18
C SER A 138 12.53 -16.97 24.52
N VAL A 139 13.66 -17.01 23.86
CA VAL A 139 14.07 -15.99 22.90
C VAL A 139 13.02 -16.04 21.78
N ARG A 140 12.07 -15.09 21.77
CA ARG A 140 11.15 -14.90 20.67
C ARG A 140 11.97 -14.50 19.44
N THR A 141 12.23 -15.46 18.58
CA THR A 141 12.78 -15.21 17.26
C THR A 141 11.75 -14.39 16.50
N VAL A 142 12.03 -13.12 16.27
CA VAL A 142 11.20 -12.27 15.39
C VAL A 142 11.41 -12.77 13.97
N THR A 143 10.52 -13.63 13.50
CA THR A 143 10.55 -14.11 12.13
C THR A 143 10.00 -13.00 11.23
N PHE A 144 10.86 -12.37 10.44
CA PHE A 144 10.50 -11.36 9.43
C PHE A 144 9.42 -11.85 8.45
N ALA A 145 9.29 -13.16 8.27
CA ALA A 145 8.34 -13.80 7.37
C ALA A 145 6.89 -13.89 7.90
N GLY A 146 6.64 -13.59 9.18
CA GLY A 146 5.35 -13.78 9.82
C GLY A 146 4.95 -15.25 10.02
N GLU A 147 4.05 -15.51 10.97
CA GLU A 147 3.46 -16.83 11.21
C GLU A 147 2.35 -17.10 10.19
N ILE A 148 2.41 -18.23 9.49
CA ILE A 148 1.28 -18.67 8.63
C ILE A 148 0.19 -19.21 9.55
N ILE A 149 -0.96 -18.54 9.54
CA ILE A 149 -2.13 -18.94 10.33
C ILE A 149 -3.19 -19.65 9.49
N GLY A 150 -3.15 -19.51 8.14
CA GLY A 150 -4.11 -20.18 7.27
C GLY A 150 -3.69 -20.19 5.81
N ARG A 151 -4.40 -21.01 5.00
CA ARG A 151 -4.19 -21.13 3.56
C ARG A 151 -5.51 -21.23 2.82
N CYS A 152 -5.62 -20.52 1.69
CA CYS A 152 -6.64 -20.65 0.66
C CYS A 152 -6.02 -21.35 -0.58
N GLU A 153 -6.84 -21.85 -1.47
CA GLU A 153 -6.36 -22.49 -2.72
C GLU A 153 -5.82 -21.47 -3.73
N LYS A 154 -6.35 -20.24 -3.68
CA LYS A 154 -5.94 -19.13 -4.54
C LYS A 154 -5.65 -17.88 -3.70
N ALA A 155 -5.33 -16.77 -4.37
CA ALA A 155 -5.00 -15.51 -3.75
C ALA A 155 -6.03 -15.05 -2.71
N VAL A 156 -5.54 -14.61 -1.53
CA VAL A 156 -6.35 -13.91 -0.54
C VAL A 156 -6.44 -12.44 -0.96
N ARG A 157 -7.65 -11.98 -1.27
CA ARG A 157 -7.92 -10.61 -1.73
C ARG A 157 -8.19 -9.63 -0.60
N THR A 158 -8.79 -10.12 0.47
CA THR A 158 -9.30 -9.29 1.54
C THR A 158 -9.20 -10.01 2.88
N VAL A 159 -8.92 -9.24 3.93
CA VAL A 159 -8.94 -9.72 5.32
C VAL A 159 -9.67 -8.70 6.19
N ALA A 160 -10.41 -9.18 7.17
CA ALA A 160 -11.06 -8.36 8.19
C ALA A 160 -10.94 -9.05 9.55
N CYS A 161 -10.59 -8.31 10.59
CA CYS A 161 -10.58 -8.80 11.97
C CYS A 161 -11.96 -8.59 12.59
N ALA A 162 -12.45 -9.58 13.30
CA ALA A 162 -13.68 -9.45 14.07
C ALA A 162 -13.52 -8.42 15.20
N PRO A 163 -14.57 -7.64 15.53
CA PRO A 163 -14.48 -6.60 16.56
C PRO A 163 -14.16 -7.13 17.97
N ASP A 164 -14.57 -8.37 18.27
CA ASP A 164 -14.22 -9.08 19.51
C ASP A 164 -12.74 -9.52 19.57
N GLY A 165 -12.08 -9.62 18.41
CA GLY A 165 -10.70 -10.08 18.27
C GLY A 165 -10.54 -11.59 18.30
N GLU A 166 -11.62 -12.36 18.32
CA GLU A 166 -11.58 -13.82 18.41
C GLU A 166 -11.36 -14.49 17.06
N SER A 167 -11.63 -13.77 15.95
CA SER A 167 -11.52 -14.33 14.62
C SER A 167 -11.09 -13.33 13.54
N VAL A 168 -10.65 -13.88 12.41
CA VAL A 168 -10.30 -13.16 11.18
C VAL A 168 -11.00 -13.80 10.00
N ALA A 169 -11.75 -13.01 9.26
CA ALA A 169 -12.33 -13.42 7.99
C ALA A 169 -11.38 -13.12 6.83
N CYS A 170 -11.35 -13.99 5.83
CA CYS A 170 -10.68 -13.74 4.57
C CYS A 170 -11.55 -14.17 3.38
N GLY A 171 -11.41 -13.41 2.29
CA GLY A 171 -12.00 -13.71 0.99
C GLY A 171 -10.92 -14.02 -0.03
N SER A 172 -11.16 -15.03 -0.87
CA SER A 172 -10.19 -15.54 -1.83
C SER A 172 -10.72 -15.60 -3.27
N ASP A 173 -9.79 -15.61 -4.22
CA ASP A 173 -10.08 -15.87 -5.64
C ASP A 173 -10.62 -17.27 -5.91
N ASP A 174 -10.56 -18.18 -4.93
CA ASP A 174 -11.19 -19.50 -5.01
C ASP A 174 -12.72 -19.45 -4.75
N GLY A 175 -13.27 -18.26 -4.54
CA GLY A 175 -14.68 -18.02 -4.27
C GLY A 175 -15.07 -18.32 -2.83
N THR A 176 -14.14 -18.67 -1.94
CA THR A 176 -14.47 -19.00 -0.56
C THR A 176 -14.34 -17.79 0.37
N VAL A 177 -15.25 -17.71 1.33
CA VAL A 177 -15.12 -16.91 2.55
C VAL A 177 -14.76 -17.86 3.68
N ARG A 178 -13.63 -17.58 4.31
CA ARG A 178 -13.09 -18.41 5.41
C ARG A 178 -12.95 -17.59 6.67
N LEU A 179 -13.12 -18.27 7.81
CA LEU A 179 -12.95 -17.72 9.15
C LEU A 179 -11.82 -18.46 9.85
N TRP A 180 -10.80 -17.75 10.25
CA TRP A 180 -9.78 -18.22 11.18
C TRP A 180 -10.18 -17.86 12.60
N ARG A 181 -10.22 -18.85 13.51
CA ARG A 181 -10.47 -18.65 14.94
C ARG A 181 -9.17 -18.76 15.73
N PHE A 182 -8.93 -17.81 16.64
CA PHE A 182 -7.69 -17.78 17.42
C PHE A 182 -7.67 -18.79 18.56
N ASP A 183 -8.83 -19.13 19.14
CA ASP A 183 -8.99 -20.12 20.20
C ASP A 183 -8.66 -21.55 19.73
N THR A 184 -9.28 -21.97 18.65
CA THR A 184 -9.13 -23.32 18.07
C THR A 184 -7.92 -23.44 17.14
N ARG A 185 -7.36 -22.31 16.66
CA ARG A 185 -6.33 -22.24 15.61
C ARG A 185 -6.74 -22.98 14.33
N ARG A 186 -8.02 -22.93 13.98
CA ARG A 186 -8.59 -23.55 12.80
C ARG A 186 -9.12 -22.52 11.83
N MET A 187 -9.02 -22.84 10.55
CA MET A 187 -9.64 -22.11 9.46
C MET A 187 -10.79 -22.93 8.88
N GLU A 188 -11.97 -22.33 8.85
CA GLU A 188 -13.19 -22.96 8.35
C GLU A 188 -13.72 -22.19 7.15
N ILE A 189 -14.24 -22.93 6.13
CA ILE A 189 -14.99 -22.31 5.04
C ILE A 189 -16.39 -22.01 5.56
N ILE A 190 -16.75 -20.74 5.61
CA ILE A 190 -18.07 -20.33 6.06
C ILE A 190 -19.07 -20.45 4.91
N TRP A 191 -18.73 -19.98 3.72
CA TRP A 191 -19.52 -20.21 2.50
C TRP A 191 -18.69 -20.04 1.22
N LYS A 192 -19.29 -20.45 0.08
CA LYS A 192 -18.74 -20.28 -1.25
C LYS A 192 -19.63 -19.34 -2.06
N CYS A 193 -19.01 -18.38 -2.73
CA CYS A 193 -19.61 -17.52 -3.74
C CYS A 193 -19.40 -18.12 -5.14
N ALA A 194 -20.17 -17.67 -6.11
CA ALA A 194 -20.04 -18.07 -7.50
C ALA A 194 -18.75 -17.54 -8.15
N GLY A 195 -18.19 -16.46 -7.63
CA GLY A 195 -16.98 -15.82 -8.15
C GLY A 195 -15.98 -15.43 -7.06
N ALA A 196 -14.89 -14.78 -7.47
CA ALA A 196 -13.83 -14.33 -6.57
C ALA A 196 -14.36 -13.39 -5.48
N VAL A 197 -14.01 -13.63 -4.21
CA VAL A 197 -14.39 -12.76 -3.09
C VAL A 197 -13.39 -11.62 -2.96
N ILE A 198 -13.84 -10.41 -3.29
CA ILE A 198 -12.98 -9.23 -3.40
C ILE A 198 -12.96 -8.41 -2.11
N SER A 199 -14.05 -8.42 -1.35
CA SER A 199 -14.14 -7.66 -0.10
C SER A 199 -14.96 -8.41 0.94
N VAL A 200 -14.49 -8.38 2.20
CA VAL A 200 -15.24 -8.86 3.37
C VAL A 200 -15.23 -7.79 4.45
N ALA A 201 -16.30 -7.72 5.23
CA ALA A 201 -16.42 -6.81 6.38
C ALA A 201 -17.29 -7.41 7.47
N PHE A 202 -16.85 -7.33 8.72
CA PHE A 202 -17.69 -7.64 9.87
C PHE A 202 -18.65 -6.49 10.19
N SER A 203 -19.83 -6.80 10.65
CA SER A 203 -20.67 -5.82 11.35
C SER A 203 -19.99 -5.35 12.64
N PRO A 204 -20.27 -4.12 13.13
CA PRO A 204 -19.60 -3.58 14.31
C PRO A 204 -19.80 -4.38 15.59
N ASP A 205 -20.92 -5.11 15.70
CA ASP A 205 -21.24 -6.03 16.80
C ASP A 205 -20.59 -7.43 16.63
N GLY A 206 -19.98 -7.70 15.45
CA GLY A 206 -19.39 -9.00 15.13
C GLY A 206 -20.41 -10.10 14.78
N ALA A 207 -21.72 -9.82 14.84
CA ALA A 207 -22.74 -10.84 14.61
C ALA A 207 -22.85 -11.27 13.14
N CYS A 208 -22.56 -10.34 12.20
CA CYS A 208 -22.70 -10.58 10.77
C CYS A 208 -21.38 -10.39 10.03
N LEU A 209 -21.23 -11.14 8.94
CA LEU A 209 -20.13 -10.97 7.98
C LEU A 209 -20.71 -10.70 6.59
N ALA A 210 -20.34 -9.57 6.00
CA ALA A 210 -20.67 -9.24 4.62
C ALA A 210 -19.52 -9.64 3.69
N ALA A 211 -19.86 -10.12 2.50
CA ALA A 211 -18.89 -10.38 1.43
C ALA A 211 -19.43 -9.87 0.08
N ALA A 212 -18.53 -9.30 -0.70
CA ALA A 212 -18.77 -8.95 -2.09
C ALA A 212 -17.92 -9.83 -2.99
N SER A 213 -18.57 -10.51 -3.91
CA SER A 213 -17.92 -11.39 -4.89
C SER A 213 -18.14 -10.87 -6.30
N GLU A 214 -17.14 -11.09 -7.16
CA GLU A 214 -17.16 -10.71 -8.57
C GLU A 214 -17.31 -11.99 -9.41
N GLU A 215 -18.42 -12.12 -10.12
CA GLU A 215 -18.64 -13.25 -11.01
C GLU A 215 -17.77 -13.12 -12.26
N ASN A 216 -17.19 -14.23 -12.70
CA ASN A 216 -16.38 -14.32 -13.94
C ASN A 216 -17.23 -14.26 -15.22
N SER A 217 -18.29 -13.46 -15.23
CA SER A 217 -19.14 -13.23 -16.40
C SER A 217 -18.64 -12.03 -17.22
N HIS A 218 -19.00 -12.00 -18.50
CA HIS A 218 -18.67 -10.84 -19.36
C HIS A 218 -19.17 -9.52 -18.79
N ASP A 219 -20.25 -9.52 -17.99
CA ASP A 219 -20.86 -8.37 -17.36
C ASP A 219 -20.23 -8.00 -16.01
N ALA A 220 -19.24 -8.78 -15.51
CA ALA A 220 -18.53 -8.59 -14.24
C ALA A 220 -19.46 -8.17 -13.09
N ARG A 221 -20.57 -8.91 -12.93
CA ARG A 221 -21.57 -8.62 -11.89
C ARG A 221 -21.00 -8.87 -10.51
N THR A 222 -21.19 -7.92 -9.65
CA THR A 222 -20.86 -8.04 -8.22
C THR A 222 -22.08 -8.42 -7.44
N ARG A 223 -21.97 -9.47 -6.61
CA ARG A 223 -23.01 -9.86 -5.65
C ARG A 223 -22.58 -9.58 -4.23
N VAL A 224 -23.50 -9.11 -3.44
CA VAL A 224 -23.26 -8.79 -2.02
C VAL A 224 -24.16 -9.67 -1.17
N HIS A 225 -23.52 -10.40 -0.26
CA HIS A 225 -24.19 -11.29 0.69
C HIS A 225 -23.82 -10.91 2.10
N ILE A 226 -24.77 -11.11 3.03
CA ILE A 226 -24.54 -11.03 4.47
C ILE A 226 -24.87 -12.37 5.08
N ARG A 227 -24.04 -12.85 5.98
CA ARG A 227 -24.28 -14.04 6.78
C ARG A 227 -24.26 -13.70 8.26
N GLU A 228 -25.29 -14.12 8.98
CA GLU A 228 -25.29 -14.14 10.43
C GLU A 228 -24.45 -15.33 10.93
N LEU A 229 -23.47 -15.06 11.78
CA LEU A 229 -22.46 -16.06 12.13
C LEU A 229 -22.96 -17.09 13.16
N GLN A 230 -23.94 -16.73 13.97
CA GLN A 230 -24.50 -17.64 14.98
C GLN A 230 -25.53 -18.60 14.37
N THR A 231 -26.48 -18.09 13.61
CA THR A 231 -27.56 -18.90 13.01
C THR A 231 -27.14 -19.55 11.71
N GLY A 232 -26.16 -18.96 11.03
CA GLY A 232 -25.74 -19.35 9.70
C GLY A 232 -26.67 -18.87 8.59
N GLU A 233 -27.71 -18.11 8.91
CA GLU A 233 -28.63 -17.52 7.94
C GLU A 233 -27.89 -16.58 6.99
N MET A 234 -28.26 -16.65 5.71
CA MET A 234 -27.62 -15.86 4.65
C MET A 234 -28.68 -15.06 3.89
N CYS A 235 -28.39 -13.78 3.70
CA CYS A 235 -29.20 -12.87 2.91
C CYS A 235 -28.38 -12.34 1.73
N GLU A 236 -28.94 -12.39 0.52
CA GLU A 236 -28.41 -11.71 -0.64
C GLU A 236 -29.03 -10.30 -0.72
N LEU A 237 -28.18 -9.27 -0.71
CA LEU A 237 -28.62 -7.87 -0.82
C LEU A 237 -28.84 -7.46 -2.29
N GLY A 238 -28.28 -8.21 -3.24
CA GLY A 238 -28.38 -7.95 -4.67
C GLY A 238 -27.08 -7.53 -5.33
N GLU A 239 -27.22 -6.83 -6.45
CA GLU A 239 -26.08 -6.40 -7.26
C GLU A 239 -25.36 -5.21 -6.64
N GLY A 240 -24.01 -5.27 -6.62
CA GLY A 240 -23.12 -4.19 -6.17
C GLY A 240 -22.82 -3.17 -7.27
N CYS A 241 -21.77 -2.40 -7.05
CA CYS A 241 -21.36 -1.26 -7.89
C CYS A 241 -20.21 -1.62 -8.83
N GLY A 242 -20.43 -2.47 -9.84
CA GLY A 242 -19.42 -2.80 -10.84
C GLY A 242 -18.23 -3.61 -10.29
N ARG A 243 -17.06 -3.45 -10.92
CA ARG A 243 -15.85 -4.23 -10.61
C ARG A 243 -15.13 -3.79 -9.34
N ALA A 244 -14.33 -4.69 -8.79
CA ALA A 244 -13.44 -4.49 -7.64
C ALA A 244 -14.16 -3.86 -6.41
N PRO A 245 -15.28 -4.45 -5.97
CA PRO A 245 -16.11 -3.88 -4.92
C PRO A 245 -15.35 -3.74 -3.60
N LYS A 246 -15.66 -2.67 -2.86
CA LYS A 246 -15.19 -2.46 -1.50
C LYS A 246 -16.39 -2.30 -0.58
N LEU A 247 -16.38 -3.02 0.55
CA LEU A 247 -17.42 -3.01 1.56
C LEU A 247 -17.01 -2.22 2.78
N ALA A 248 -17.96 -1.52 3.37
CA ALA A 248 -17.81 -0.92 4.70
C ALA A 248 -19.15 -0.90 5.43
N TYR A 249 -19.17 -1.33 6.71
CA TYR A 249 -20.31 -1.11 7.60
C TYR A 249 -20.26 0.27 8.22
N SER A 250 -21.43 0.87 8.43
CA SER A 250 -21.54 2.04 9.28
C SER A 250 -21.28 1.67 10.76
N PRO A 251 -20.83 2.61 11.61
CA PRO A 251 -20.51 2.34 13.03
C PRO A 251 -21.69 1.74 13.84
N GLY A 252 -22.91 2.12 13.49
CA GLY A 252 -24.12 1.57 14.13
C GLY A 252 -24.60 0.25 13.51
N GLY A 253 -23.91 -0.32 12.51
CA GLY A 253 -24.29 -1.57 11.85
C GLY A 253 -25.53 -1.49 10.95
N HIS A 254 -26.22 -0.35 10.89
CA HIS A 254 -27.48 -0.23 10.18
C HIS A 254 -27.36 -0.01 8.67
N ASN A 255 -26.21 0.44 8.23
CA ASN A 255 -25.93 0.67 6.82
C ASN A 255 -24.72 -0.14 6.37
N LEU A 256 -24.80 -0.70 5.17
CA LEU A 256 -23.67 -1.30 4.45
C LEU A 256 -23.45 -0.50 3.16
N ALA A 257 -22.25 0.01 2.98
CA ALA A 257 -21.87 0.69 1.77
C ALA A 257 -21.00 -0.22 0.88
N VAL A 258 -21.23 -0.16 -0.42
CA VAL A 258 -20.43 -0.81 -1.45
C VAL A 258 -19.98 0.23 -2.45
N ALA A 259 -18.69 0.33 -2.65
CA ALA A 259 -18.10 1.16 -3.68
C ALA A 259 -17.43 0.27 -4.74
N GLY A 260 -17.49 0.68 -6.00
CA GLY A 260 -16.90 -0.07 -7.11
C GLY A 260 -16.53 0.81 -8.29
N LEU A 261 -15.97 0.19 -9.32
CA LEU A 261 -15.45 0.86 -10.51
C LEU A 261 -16.51 1.08 -11.60
N ASP A 262 -17.78 1.15 -11.20
CA ASP A 262 -18.86 1.53 -12.11
C ASP A 262 -18.92 3.05 -12.23
N THR A 263 -19.15 3.54 -13.46
CA THR A 263 -19.25 4.98 -13.74
C THR A 263 -20.63 5.55 -13.48
N GLU A 264 -21.69 4.72 -13.48
CA GLU A 264 -23.05 5.18 -13.27
C GLU A 264 -23.49 5.15 -11.81
N ASN A 265 -23.16 4.06 -11.09
CA ASN A 265 -23.54 3.82 -9.70
C ASN A 265 -22.32 3.35 -8.91
N SER A 266 -21.38 4.23 -8.67
CA SER A 266 -20.10 3.86 -8.04
C SER A 266 -20.18 3.66 -6.52
N LEU A 267 -21.24 4.14 -5.86
CA LEU A 267 -21.48 3.95 -4.44
C LEU A 267 -22.96 3.62 -4.21
N ARG A 268 -23.21 2.48 -3.58
CA ARG A 268 -24.53 2.04 -3.11
C ARG A 268 -24.50 1.84 -1.61
N ILE A 269 -25.54 2.34 -0.92
CA ILE A 269 -25.71 2.18 0.51
C ILE A 269 -27.04 1.50 0.78
N TRP A 270 -26.99 0.34 1.41
CA TRP A 270 -28.17 -0.38 1.92
C TRP A 270 -28.41 0.00 3.36
N ASN A 271 -29.65 0.39 3.68
CA ASN A 271 -30.12 0.41 5.04
C ASN A 271 -30.63 -1.00 5.38
N LEU A 272 -29.88 -1.71 6.21
CA LEU A 272 -30.13 -3.12 6.53
C LEU A 272 -31.39 -3.33 7.40
N ARG A 273 -31.87 -2.28 8.05
CA ARG A 273 -33.08 -2.33 8.88
C ARG A 273 -34.34 -2.17 8.06
N THR A 274 -34.31 -1.31 7.05
CA THR A 274 -35.50 -0.97 6.23
C THR A 274 -35.50 -1.62 4.86
N GLY A 275 -34.37 -2.17 4.43
CA GLY A 275 -34.16 -2.71 3.09
C GLY A 275 -34.00 -1.64 1.98
N HIS A 276 -34.10 -0.35 2.33
CA HIS A 276 -33.94 0.71 1.34
C HIS A 276 -32.50 0.87 0.87
N THR A 277 -32.33 1.21 -0.42
CA THR A 277 -31.06 1.52 -1.04
C THR A 277 -30.98 2.98 -1.45
N ARG A 278 -29.77 3.55 -1.36
CA ARG A 278 -29.43 4.88 -1.90
C ARG A 278 -28.20 4.76 -2.78
N ASP A 279 -28.35 5.21 -4.03
CA ASP A 279 -27.25 5.21 -5.01
C ASP A 279 -26.67 6.61 -5.15
N PHE A 280 -25.37 6.70 -5.18
CA PHE A 280 -24.64 7.94 -5.36
C PHE A 280 -23.72 7.80 -6.58
N LYS A 281 -23.83 8.78 -7.49
CA LYS A 281 -22.95 8.87 -8.66
C LYS A 281 -21.64 9.50 -8.25
N SER A 282 -20.53 8.95 -8.74
CA SER A 282 -19.22 9.61 -8.68
C SER A 282 -18.85 10.16 -10.05
N GLU A 283 -17.72 10.85 -10.08
CA GLU A 283 -17.03 11.23 -11.32
C GLU A 283 -16.73 9.99 -12.19
N PRO A 284 -16.46 10.13 -13.50
CA PRO A 284 -16.46 9.04 -14.46
C PRO A 284 -15.43 7.92 -14.27
N CYS A 285 -14.69 7.91 -13.17
CA CYS A 285 -13.59 6.95 -12.91
C CYS A 285 -13.95 5.82 -11.94
N GLY A 286 -15.15 5.83 -11.33
CA GLY A 286 -15.53 4.90 -10.27
C GLY A 286 -14.75 5.10 -8.97
N LEU A 287 -15.12 4.33 -7.95
CA LEU A 287 -14.53 4.37 -6.61
C LEU A 287 -13.74 3.10 -6.32
N SER A 288 -12.55 3.25 -5.76
CA SER A 288 -11.66 2.14 -5.42
C SER A 288 -11.41 1.96 -3.93
N ALA A 289 -11.86 2.90 -3.12
CA ALA A 289 -11.72 2.84 -1.66
C ALA A 289 -12.90 3.53 -0.98
N ILE A 290 -13.31 2.97 0.16
CA ILE A 290 -14.41 3.48 0.99
C ILE A 290 -14.10 3.25 2.46
N SER A 291 -14.55 4.16 3.32
CA SER A 291 -14.52 3.99 4.78
C SER A 291 -15.59 4.85 5.44
N PHE A 292 -16.33 4.30 6.42
CA PHE A 292 -17.23 5.08 7.24
C PHE A 292 -16.50 5.86 8.33
N SER A 293 -16.94 7.06 8.59
CA SER A 293 -16.53 7.81 9.78
C SER A 293 -17.08 7.14 11.05
N PRO A 294 -16.26 6.92 12.09
CA PRO A 294 -16.74 6.29 13.32
C PRO A 294 -17.64 7.21 14.18
N VAL A 295 -17.60 8.52 13.96
CA VAL A 295 -18.27 9.51 14.82
C VAL A 295 -19.32 10.38 14.12
N ALA A 296 -19.33 10.41 12.79
CA ALA A 296 -20.24 11.22 11.99
C ALA A 296 -20.94 10.36 10.94
N GLY A 297 -22.17 10.69 10.55
CA GLY A 297 -22.91 10.03 9.48
C GLY A 297 -22.31 10.26 8.09
N SER A 298 -20.99 10.19 7.96
CA SER A 298 -20.27 10.45 6.72
C SER A 298 -19.43 9.28 6.23
N VAL A 299 -19.22 9.22 4.92
CA VAL A 299 -18.44 8.21 4.21
C VAL A 299 -17.31 8.89 3.46
N ALA A 300 -16.10 8.40 3.65
CA ALA A 300 -14.95 8.78 2.82
C ALA A 300 -14.88 7.89 1.58
N THR A 301 -14.68 8.50 0.42
CA THR A 301 -14.56 7.81 -0.86
C THR A 301 -13.28 8.24 -1.58
N GLY A 302 -12.60 7.25 -2.19
CA GLY A 302 -11.39 7.45 -2.97
C GLY A 302 -11.61 7.04 -4.42
N GLU A 303 -11.32 7.95 -5.33
CA GLU A 303 -11.47 7.73 -6.78
C GLU A 303 -10.41 6.81 -7.35
N SER A 304 -10.73 6.18 -8.49
CA SER A 304 -9.85 5.30 -9.26
C SER A 304 -9.31 5.96 -10.52
N ASN A 305 -8.93 7.23 -10.47
CA ASN A 305 -8.37 7.91 -11.62
C ASN A 305 -6.90 7.50 -11.84
N PRO A 306 -6.47 7.12 -13.05
CA PRO A 306 -5.07 6.85 -13.36
C PRO A 306 -4.17 8.09 -13.24
N GLY A 307 -4.75 9.29 -13.35
CA GLY A 307 -4.13 10.55 -13.01
C GLY A 307 -4.42 10.96 -11.57
N ARG A 308 -4.83 12.19 -11.36
CA ARG A 308 -5.11 12.77 -10.04
C ARG A 308 -6.46 12.28 -9.51
N SER A 309 -6.47 11.55 -8.42
CA SER A 309 -7.65 10.96 -7.77
C SER A 309 -8.13 11.80 -6.60
N ALA A 310 -9.41 12.14 -6.57
CA ALA A 310 -10.00 12.90 -5.48
C ALA A 310 -10.32 12.00 -4.28
N LEU A 311 -10.14 12.57 -3.08
CA LEU A 311 -10.59 12.06 -1.81
C LEU A 311 -11.75 12.94 -1.34
N ARG A 312 -12.92 12.35 -1.15
CA ARG A 312 -14.13 13.07 -0.80
C ARG A 312 -14.76 12.53 0.47
N LEU A 313 -15.50 13.39 1.15
CA LEU A 313 -16.38 13.03 2.27
C LEU A 313 -17.82 13.29 1.85
N LEU A 314 -18.63 12.26 1.89
CA LEU A 314 -20.07 12.31 1.64
C LEU A 314 -20.79 12.31 2.98
N ASP A 315 -21.54 13.37 3.25
CA ASP A 315 -22.50 13.44 4.36
C ASP A 315 -23.77 12.70 3.94
N LEU A 316 -24.15 11.65 4.68
CA LEU A 316 -25.28 10.80 4.32
C LEU A 316 -26.63 11.44 4.62
N ASP A 317 -26.70 12.33 5.60
CA ASP A 317 -27.93 13.00 6.00
C ASP A 317 -28.20 14.18 5.08
N ALA A 318 -27.20 15.02 4.86
CA ALA A 318 -27.31 16.18 3.97
C ALA A 318 -27.21 15.83 2.47
N GLY A 319 -26.68 14.65 2.13
CA GLY A 319 -26.40 14.24 0.74
C GLY A 319 -25.31 15.09 0.06
N GLN A 320 -24.56 15.87 0.82
CA GLN A 320 -23.53 16.77 0.30
C GLN A 320 -22.16 16.10 0.29
N THR A 321 -21.39 16.40 -0.76
CA THR A 321 -20.03 15.89 -0.91
C THR A 321 -19.02 17.02 -0.75
N ARG A 322 -18.06 16.83 0.17
CA ARG A 322 -16.95 17.74 0.38
C ARG A 322 -15.64 17.14 -0.13
N LEU A 323 -14.92 17.87 -0.96
CA LEU A 323 -13.56 17.49 -1.35
C LEU A 323 -12.61 17.69 -0.16
N LEU A 324 -11.89 16.63 0.21
CA LEU A 324 -10.85 16.69 1.24
C LEU A 324 -9.47 16.98 0.63
N GLY A 325 -9.18 16.40 -0.53
CA GLY A 325 -7.93 16.63 -1.25
C GLY A 325 -7.73 15.64 -2.40
N TYR A 326 -6.47 15.54 -2.84
CA TYR A 326 -6.10 14.72 -3.98
C TYR A 326 -4.87 13.87 -3.71
N CYS A 327 -4.84 12.68 -4.32
CA CYS A 327 -3.64 11.88 -4.53
C CYS A 327 -3.24 11.91 -6.01
N GLU A 328 -1.95 11.79 -6.32
CA GLU A 328 -1.45 11.88 -7.70
C GLU A 328 -1.82 10.67 -8.57
N ARG A 329 -2.27 9.57 -7.93
CA ARG A 329 -2.73 8.35 -8.58
C ARG A 329 -3.89 7.74 -7.80
N ARG A 330 -4.41 6.59 -8.30
CA ARG A 330 -5.48 5.80 -7.70
C ARG A 330 -5.32 5.66 -6.18
N ILE A 331 -6.39 5.97 -5.44
CA ILE A 331 -6.50 5.72 -4.00
C ILE A 331 -6.97 4.27 -3.83
N THR A 332 -6.19 3.45 -3.15
CA THR A 332 -6.44 2.00 -3.02
C THR A 332 -7.10 1.61 -1.72
N SER A 333 -6.86 2.39 -0.67
CA SER A 333 -7.35 2.09 0.67
C SER A 333 -7.53 3.35 1.48
N LEU A 334 -8.59 3.37 2.27
CA LEU A 334 -8.95 4.42 3.21
C LEU A 334 -9.22 3.81 4.59
N ALA A 335 -8.81 4.49 5.64
CA ALA A 335 -9.14 4.12 7.01
C ALA A 335 -9.28 5.37 7.88
N PHE A 336 -10.39 5.49 8.61
CA PHE A 336 -10.53 6.52 9.65
C PHE A 336 -9.78 6.14 10.91
N SER A 337 -9.23 7.12 11.61
CA SER A 337 -8.80 6.95 13.00
C SER A 337 -10.02 6.65 13.88
N PRO A 338 -9.87 5.87 14.97
CA PRO A 338 -10.98 5.51 15.84
C PRO A 338 -11.74 6.69 16.44
N ASP A 339 -11.08 7.83 16.61
CA ASP A 339 -11.68 9.08 17.09
C ASP A 339 -12.33 9.93 15.98
N GLY A 340 -12.24 9.49 14.71
CA GLY A 340 -12.80 10.16 13.54
C GLY A 340 -12.10 11.45 13.12
N LYS A 341 -11.04 11.87 13.83
CA LYS A 341 -10.32 13.14 13.52
C LYS A 341 -9.46 13.06 12.29
N TYR A 342 -8.93 11.88 12.00
CA TYR A 342 -8.02 11.67 10.88
C TYR A 342 -8.53 10.60 9.93
N LEU A 343 -8.18 10.75 8.67
CA LEU A 343 -8.38 9.77 7.62
C LEU A 343 -7.02 9.42 7.02
N ALA A 344 -6.65 8.15 7.01
CA ALA A 344 -5.47 7.68 6.31
C ALA A 344 -5.83 7.28 4.88
N SER A 345 -4.95 7.56 3.92
CA SER A 345 -5.06 7.11 2.54
C SER A 345 -3.78 6.45 2.06
N GLY A 346 -3.93 5.30 1.41
CA GLY A 346 -2.91 4.63 0.63
C GLY A 346 -3.17 4.81 -0.85
N SER A 347 -2.15 5.07 -1.65
CA SER A 347 -2.28 5.34 -3.08
C SER A 347 -1.19 4.65 -3.91
N TRP A 348 -1.45 4.50 -5.20
CA TRP A 348 -0.47 4.05 -6.18
C TRP A 348 0.63 5.08 -6.45
N ASP A 349 0.52 6.28 -5.90
CA ASP A 349 1.60 7.28 -5.88
C ASP A 349 2.68 6.97 -4.83
N GLU A 350 2.58 5.80 -4.16
CA GLU A 350 3.53 5.30 -3.17
C GLU A 350 3.54 6.07 -1.84
N ILE A 351 2.56 6.94 -1.62
CA ILE A 351 2.53 7.81 -0.44
C ILE A 351 1.39 7.39 0.50
N VAL A 352 1.72 7.31 1.79
CA VAL A 352 0.74 7.21 2.88
C VAL A 352 0.51 8.61 3.44
N ARG A 353 -0.76 9.06 3.38
CA ARG A 353 -1.17 10.38 3.85
C ARG A 353 -2.13 10.27 5.01
N LEU A 354 -2.03 11.22 5.94
CA LEU A 354 -2.95 11.41 7.04
C LEU A 354 -3.62 12.77 6.87
N TRP A 355 -4.93 12.77 6.71
CA TRP A 355 -5.76 13.93 6.48
C TRP A 355 -6.49 14.30 7.76
N ASN A 356 -6.44 15.55 8.18
CA ASN A 356 -7.35 16.04 9.21
C ASN A 356 -8.72 16.23 8.60
N VAL A 357 -9.71 15.51 9.11
CA VAL A 357 -11.08 15.45 8.54
C VAL A 357 -11.77 16.80 8.60
N GLN A 358 -11.54 17.58 9.66
CA GLN A 358 -12.21 18.87 9.85
C GLN A 358 -11.57 19.97 9.00
N THR A 359 -10.24 20.09 9.03
CA THR A 359 -9.50 21.19 8.39
C THR A 359 -9.10 20.91 6.95
N GLY A 360 -9.08 19.65 6.53
CA GLY A 360 -8.55 19.22 5.23
C GLY A 360 -7.02 19.25 5.14
N GLN A 361 -6.31 19.59 6.21
CA GLN A 361 -4.86 19.58 6.22
C GLN A 361 -4.33 18.15 6.04
N VAL A 362 -3.29 18.01 5.21
CA VAL A 362 -2.65 16.73 4.92
C VAL A 362 -1.25 16.68 5.50
N ARG A 363 -0.93 15.56 6.15
CA ARG A 363 0.42 15.20 6.58
C ARG A 363 0.86 13.95 5.85
N VAL A 364 2.01 14.01 5.19
CA VAL A 364 2.65 12.84 4.60
C VAL A 364 3.37 12.07 5.72
N LEU A 365 2.96 10.82 5.95
CA LEU A 365 3.62 9.96 6.96
C LEU A 365 4.88 9.32 6.39
N GLY A 366 4.87 8.95 5.11
CA GLY A 366 6.02 8.38 4.46
C GLY A 366 5.78 8.07 3.00
N LYS A 367 6.88 7.94 2.27
CA LYS A 367 6.90 7.40 0.94
C LYS A 367 7.31 5.93 1.03
N ASN A 368 6.44 5.04 0.54
CA ASN A 368 6.79 3.63 0.36
C ASN A 368 7.63 3.47 -0.90
N CYS A 369 8.40 2.39 -0.98
CA CYS A 369 9.20 2.11 -2.18
C CYS A 369 8.34 1.56 -3.33
N SER A 370 7.02 1.36 -3.12
CA SER A 370 6.08 0.83 -4.11
C SER A 370 4.64 1.21 -3.79
N ARG A 371 3.71 0.88 -4.70
CA ARG A 371 2.27 1.13 -4.57
C ARG A 371 1.73 0.63 -3.24
N VAL A 372 1.01 1.49 -2.52
CA VAL A 372 0.33 1.11 -1.28
C VAL A 372 -0.94 0.34 -1.63
N ASN A 373 -1.11 -0.86 -1.11
CA ASN A 373 -2.30 -1.68 -1.34
C ASN A 373 -3.35 -1.51 -0.25
N CYS A 374 -2.90 -1.37 1.01
CA CYS A 374 -3.79 -1.30 2.15
C CYS A 374 -3.23 -0.39 3.24
N VAL A 375 -4.12 0.32 3.94
CA VAL A 375 -3.83 1.04 5.18
C VAL A 375 -4.85 0.65 6.25
N ALA A 376 -4.41 0.55 7.51
CA ALA A 376 -5.27 0.24 8.64
C ALA A 376 -4.77 0.94 9.91
N PHE A 377 -5.68 1.47 10.72
CA PHE A 377 -5.37 1.97 12.06
C PHE A 377 -5.44 0.86 13.10
N SER A 378 -4.59 0.97 14.11
CA SER A 378 -4.80 0.23 15.36
C SER A 378 -6.05 0.76 16.09
N ARG A 379 -6.65 -0.07 16.95
CA ARG A 379 -7.84 0.31 17.73
C ARG A 379 -7.60 1.51 18.66
N SER A 380 -6.36 1.71 19.12
CA SER A 380 -5.97 2.89 19.91
C SER A 380 -5.81 4.17 19.05
N GLY A 381 -5.69 4.04 17.74
CA GLY A 381 -5.35 5.15 16.84
C GLY A 381 -3.88 5.57 16.86
N GLU A 382 -3.07 5.00 17.75
CA GLU A 382 -1.64 5.36 17.89
C GLU A 382 -0.78 4.85 16.74
N HIS A 383 -1.21 3.77 16.09
CA HIS A 383 -0.45 3.15 15.02
C HIS A 383 -1.27 3.09 13.73
N LEU A 384 -0.59 3.32 12.62
CA LEU A 384 -1.09 3.12 11.26
C LEU A 384 -0.18 2.12 10.55
N ALA A 385 -0.75 1.04 10.07
CA ALA A 385 -0.06 0.09 9.21
C ALA A 385 -0.33 0.39 7.74
N ALA A 386 0.66 0.17 6.89
CA ALA A 386 0.47 0.11 5.45
C ALA A 386 1.26 -1.05 4.85
N CYS A 387 0.62 -1.71 3.90
CA CYS A 387 1.23 -2.76 3.09
C CYS A 387 1.37 -2.26 1.66
N SER A 388 2.51 -2.54 1.05
CA SER A 388 2.83 -2.12 -0.30
C SER A 388 3.20 -3.30 -1.21
N LEU A 389 3.18 -3.07 -2.51
CA LEU A 389 3.43 -4.10 -3.52
C LEU A 389 4.85 -4.66 -3.45
N ASP A 390 5.81 -3.94 -2.84
CA ASP A 390 7.16 -4.43 -2.52
C ASP A 390 7.17 -5.52 -1.43
N GLY A 391 6.01 -5.83 -0.87
CA GLY A 391 5.85 -6.85 0.16
C GLY A 391 6.12 -6.36 1.59
N ARG A 392 6.47 -5.11 1.78
CA ARG A 392 6.81 -4.59 3.12
C ARG A 392 5.59 -4.14 3.87
N ILE A 393 5.56 -4.53 5.16
CA ILE A 393 4.60 -4.03 6.14
C ILE A 393 5.30 -2.98 6.98
N ARG A 394 4.84 -1.73 6.85
CA ARG A 394 5.35 -0.59 7.63
C ARG A 394 4.30 -0.13 8.62
N VAL A 395 4.76 0.19 9.83
CA VAL A 395 3.92 0.74 10.89
C VAL A 395 4.46 2.08 11.32
N TRP A 396 3.61 3.08 11.29
CA TRP A 396 3.90 4.44 11.78
C TRP A 396 3.24 4.66 13.12
N ASN A 397 3.93 5.34 14.02
CA ASN A 397 3.27 6.02 15.12
C ASN A 397 2.66 7.31 14.57
N THR A 398 1.35 7.49 14.73
CA THR A 398 0.57 8.58 14.12
C THR A 398 0.94 9.96 14.64
N HIS A 399 1.43 10.07 15.88
CA HIS A 399 1.83 11.32 16.50
C HIS A 399 3.24 11.74 16.08
N THR A 400 4.20 10.83 16.13
CA THR A 400 5.61 11.11 15.87
C THR A 400 6.00 10.95 14.41
N ALA A 401 5.18 10.30 13.59
CA ALA A 401 5.46 9.84 12.22
C ALA A 401 6.69 8.92 12.10
N ARG A 402 7.21 8.39 13.22
CA ARG A 402 8.27 7.38 13.16
C ARG A 402 7.71 6.09 12.58
N ALA A 403 8.44 5.53 11.61
CA ALA A 403 8.08 4.29 10.95
C ALA A 403 9.03 3.16 11.33
N ARG A 404 8.50 1.93 11.37
CA ARG A 404 9.29 0.71 11.42
C ARG A 404 8.75 -0.31 10.42
N THR A 405 9.62 -1.08 9.79
CA THR A 405 9.23 -2.23 8.99
C THR A 405 9.16 -3.44 9.92
N ILE A 406 8.02 -4.13 9.94
CA ILE A 406 7.78 -5.28 10.82
C ILE A 406 7.84 -6.62 10.09
N GLY A 407 7.76 -6.59 8.76
CA GLY A 407 7.80 -7.80 7.95
C GLY A 407 8.01 -7.48 6.48
N GLU A 408 8.42 -8.52 5.75
CA GLU A 408 8.60 -8.47 4.31
C GLU A 408 8.03 -9.76 3.71
N TRP A 409 7.04 -9.60 2.81
CA TRP A 409 6.42 -10.73 2.18
C TRP A 409 5.68 -10.34 0.90
N HIS A 410 6.07 -10.92 -0.23
CA HIS A 410 5.60 -10.53 -1.55
C HIS A 410 4.10 -10.79 -1.76
N GLY A 411 3.45 -9.86 -2.47
CA GLY A 411 2.08 -10.03 -2.92
C GLY A 411 1.01 -9.78 -1.86
N ILE A 412 1.28 -8.98 -0.83
CA ILE A 412 0.25 -8.60 0.16
C ILE A 412 -0.82 -7.76 -0.51
N ASN A 413 -2.07 -8.23 -0.46
CA ASN A 413 -3.23 -7.53 -1.01
C ASN A 413 -3.98 -6.71 0.05
N SER A 414 -4.15 -7.27 1.24
CA SER A 414 -4.96 -6.69 2.30
C SER A 414 -4.36 -6.98 3.66
N SER A 415 -4.52 -6.07 4.60
CA SER A 415 -4.08 -6.25 5.97
C SER A 415 -5.01 -5.56 6.95
N THR A 416 -5.02 -6.05 8.19
CA THR A 416 -5.75 -5.48 9.31
C THR A 416 -4.95 -5.63 10.60
N PHE A 417 -5.22 -4.78 11.58
CA PHE A 417 -4.76 -5.02 12.95
C PHE A 417 -5.63 -6.08 13.62
N SER A 418 -5.04 -6.86 14.51
CA SER A 418 -5.81 -7.61 15.52
C SER A 418 -6.53 -6.61 16.44
N ALA A 419 -7.67 -7.02 17.02
CA ALA A 419 -8.46 -6.15 17.87
C ALA A 419 -7.70 -5.63 19.11
N ASP A 420 -6.73 -6.40 19.61
CA ASP A 420 -5.83 -6.00 20.70
C ASP A 420 -4.73 -5.03 20.25
N GLY A 421 -4.61 -4.76 18.94
CA GLY A 421 -3.60 -3.88 18.34
C GLY A 421 -2.17 -4.43 18.40
N ARG A 422 -1.96 -5.67 18.87
CA ARG A 422 -0.62 -6.25 19.06
C ARG A 422 -0.09 -7.04 17.88
N SER A 423 -0.93 -7.27 16.87
CA SER A 423 -0.54 -8.02 15.68
C SER A 423 -1.11 -7.37 14.42
N ILE A 424 -0.44 -7.62 13.29
CA ILE A 424 -0.97 -7.35 11.96
C ILE A 424 -1.20 -8.69 11.28
N ILE A 425 -2.36 -8.80 10.64
CA ILE A 425 -2.76 -9.97 9.88
C ILE A 425 -2.89 -9.54 8.43
N ALA A 426 -2.30 -10.28 7.51
CA ALA A 426 -2.34 -9.97 6.09
C ALA A 426 -2.57 -11.20 5.23
N GLY A 427 -3.28 -10.98 4.13
CA GLY A 427 -3.53 -11.95 3.08
C GLY A 427 -2.75 -11.64 1.81
N SER A 428 -2.30 -12.67 1.11
CA SER A 428 -1.43 -12.54 -0.04
C SER A 428 -1.91 -13.27 -1.28
N LEU A 429 -1.27 -12.94 -2.41
CA LEU A 429 -1.46 -13.58 -3.72
C LEU A 429 -1.10 -15.06 -3.71
N ASP A 430 -0.23 -15.54 -2.80
CA ASP A 430 0.14 -16.95 -2.67
C ASP A 430 -0.90 -17.80 -1.93
N GLY A 431 -2.05 -17.20 -1.56
CA GLY A 431 -3.14 -17.86 -0.85
C GLY A 431 -2.90 -17.99 0.66
N THR A 432 -1.79 -17.50 1.22
CA THR A 432 -1.55 -17.60 2.67
C THR A 432 -2.12 -16.42 3.43
N LEU A 433 -2.54 -16.69 4.67
CA LEU A 433 -2.88 -15.71 5.70
C LEU A 433 -1.77 -15.76 6.75
N ARG A 434 -1.17 -14.61 7.05
CA ARG A 434 -0.05 -14.52 8.00
C ARG A 434 -0.29 -13.49 9.08
N ARG A 435 0.38 -13.71 10.21
CA ARG A 435 0.35 -12.85 11.40
C ARG A 435 1.76 -12.38 11.76
N TRP A 436 1.91 -11.09 12.05
CA TRP A 436 3.12 -10.48 12.63
C TRP A 436 2.78 -9.87 13.96
N THR A 437 3.53 -10.21 15.00
CA THR A 437 3.42 -9.58 16.32
C THR A 437 4.24 -8.28 16.33
N LEU A 438 3.68 -7.21 16.91
CA LEU A 438 4.27 -5.86 16.98
C LEU A 438 5.21 -5.65 18.16
#